data_dcaff7be8a6295d85f1eab5d8e9b32d7
#
_entry.id   dcaff7be8a6295d85f1eab5d8e9b32d7
#
_cell.length_a   1.000
_cell.length_b   1.000
_cell.length_c   1.000
_cell.angle_alpha   90.00
_cell.angle_beta   90.00
_cell.angle_gamma   90.00
#
_symmetry.space_group_name_H-M   'P 1'
#
loop_
_entity.id
_entity.type
_entity.pdbx_description
1 polymer ?
#
loop_
_entity_poly.entity_id
_entity_poly.type
_entity_poly.pdbx_seq_one_letter_code
_entity_poly.pdbx_strand_id
1 'polypeptide(L)'
;TSAAAFHTPRRLTLAVAGLSESSPTVQEERKGPKVGAPEQAIQGFLRGSGLKMEDLEIRDDKKGQAFFATITRPSRAATEIIADVLESAIRNFPWPKSMRWGNGSLRWVRPLQSILCLLSSEAETQIVPVEVDGILAGNMTRGHRFMAPDAFTVSGFDDYESKLKRSKVILRADERSAVIWQEATNQAFA
;
A
#
# COMPACT_ATOMS: atom_id res chain seq x y z
N THR A 1 13.66 6.64 2.20
CA THR A 1 12.65 5.91 1.41
C THR A 1 12.69 6.37 -0.04
N SER A 2 12.76 5.46 -0.99
CA SER A 2 12.62 5.71 -2.42
C SER A 2 11.50 4.86 -3.00
N ALA A 3 10.88 5.34 -4.09
CA ALA A 3 9.80 4.62 -4.76
C ALA A 3 9.97 4.70 -6.29
N ALA A 4 9.68 3.60 -6.97
CA ALA A 4 9.68 3.52 -8.42
C ALA A 4 8.45 2.76 -8.91
N ALA A 5 7.78 3.32 -9.92
CA ALA A 5 6.60 2.72 -10.53
C ALA A 5 6.92 2.22 -11.93
N PHE A 6 6.43 1.03 -12.24
CA PHE A 6 6.60 0.39 -13.54
C PHE A 6 5.25 -0.09 -14.06
N HIS A 7 5.13 -0.17 -15.37
CA HIS A 7 3.93 -0.68 -16.00
C HIS A 7 4.21 -1.45 -17.27
N THR A 8 3.36 -2.39 -17.54
CA THR A 8 3.21 -3.02 -18.84
C THR A 8 1.71 -2.99 -19.22
N PRO A 9 1.31 -3.36 -20.43
CA PRO A 9 -0.12 -3.41 -20.77
C PRO A 9 -0.97 -4.29 -19.83
N ARG A 10 -0.35 -5.11 -18.99
CA ARG A 10 -1.02 -6.09 -18.12
C ARG A 10 -0.58 -6.05 -16.66
N ARG A 11 0.30 -5.12 -16.28
CA ARG A 11 0.85 -5.01 -14.91
C ARG A 11 0.97 -3.55 -14.48
N LEU A 12 0.71 -3.33 -13.21
CA LEU A 12 1.18 -2.17 -12.48
C LEU A 12 2.08 -2.69 -11.37
N THR A 13 3.24 -2.09 -11.22
CA THR A 13 4.23 -2.48 -10.22
C THR A 13 4.73 -1.24 -9.50
N LEU A 14 4.79 -1.31 -8.19
CA LEU A 14 5.39 -0.31 -7.32
C LEU A 14 6.49 -1.00 -6.52
N ALA A 15 7.71 -0.49 -6.61
CA ALA A 15 8.83 -0.89 -5.77
C ALA A 15 9.15 0.24 -4.80
N VAL A 16 9.22 -0.06 -3.52
CA VAL A 16 9.54 0.91 -2.47
C VAL A 16 10.70 0.35 -1.65
N ALA A 17 11.74 1.15 -1.47
CA ALA A 17 12.90 0.78 -0.65
C ALA A 17 13.04 1.73 0.55
N GLY A 18 13.64 1.20 1.63
CA GLY A 18 13.89 1.96 2.85
C GLY A 18 12.62 2.21 3.67
N LEU A 19 11.69 1.25 3.70
CA LEU A 19 10.56 1.27 4.62
C LEU A 19 11.00 0.83 6.01
N SER A 20 10.44 1.46 7.05
CA SER A 20 10.59 1.01 8.42
C SER A 20 9.73 -0.24 8.65
N GLU A 21 10.18 -1.16 9.51
CA GLU A 21 9.45 -2.39 9.84
C GLU A 21 8.15 -2.13 10.60
N SER A 22 8.08 -0.99 11.28
CA SER A 22 6.88 -0.54 12.00
C SER A 22 6.78 0.98 12.01
N SER A 23 5.57 1.49 12.27
CA SER A 23 5.37 2.90 12.58
C SER A 23 5.88 3.22 13.98
N PRO A 24 6.33 4.45 14.26
CA PRO A 24 6.64 4.86 15.61
C PRO A 24 5.37 4.88 16.46
N THR A 25 5.52 4.67 17.77
CA THR A 25 4.48 5.03 18.73
C THR A 25 4.38 6.55 18.78
N VAL A 26 3.20 7.10 18.51
CA VAL A 26 2.95 8.53 18.51
C VAL A 26 2.09 8.89 19.71
N GLN A 27 2.54 9.86 20.50
CA GLN A 27 1.71 10.50 21.53
C GLN A 27 1.21 11.82 20.98
N GLU A 28 -0.11 11.95 20.89
CA GLU A 28 -0.79 13.17 20.44
C GLU A 28 -1.49 13.79 21.64
N GLU A 29 -1.09 14.99 22.02
CA GLU A 29 -1.79 15.75 23.04
C GLU A 29 -2.94 16.53 22.40
N ARG A 30 -4.15 16.34 22.91
CA ARG A 30 -5.33 17.09 22.49
C ARG A 30 -5.88 17.91 23.64
N LYS A 31 -6.02 19.19 23.39
CA LYS A 31 -6.72 20.09 24.31
C LYS A 31 -8.23 19.89 24.16
N GLY A 32 -8.86 19.65 25.30
CA GLY A 32 -10.30 19.49 25.45
C GLY A 32 -11.02 20.75 25.91
N PRO A 33 -12.27 20.60 26.35
CA PRO A 33 -13.06 21.67 26.92
C PRO A 33 -12.49 22.17 28.23
N LYS A 34 -12.93 23.36 28.65
CA LYS A 34 -12.57 23.91 29.95
C LYS A 34 -13.15 23.12 31.11
N VAL A 35 -12.50 23.18 32.25
CA VAL A 35 -13.08 22.70 33.51
C VAL A 35 -14.33 23.54 33.80
N GLY A 36 -15.47 22.84 34.03
CA GLY A 36 -16.78 23.49 34.17
C GLY A 36 -17.57 23.70 32.88
N ALA A 37 -17.08 23.22 31.74
CA ALA A 37 -17.84 23.19 30.50
C ALA A 37 -19.08 22.26 30.62
N PRO A 38 -20.13 22.47 29.80
CA PRO A 38 -21.29 21.59 29.78
C PRO A 38 -20.90 20.11 29.61
N GLU A 39 -21.57 19.24 30.36
CA GLU A 39 -21.29 17.80 30.36
C GLU A 39 -21.31 17.19 28.93
N GLN A 40 -22.20 17.69 28.09
CA GLN A 40 -22.30 17.26 26.69
C GLN A 40 -21.00 17.53 25.89
N ALA A 41 -20.30 18.63 26.17
CA ALA A 41 -19.03 18.95 25.53
C ALA A 41 -17.90 18.01 26.03
N ILE A 42 -17.90 17.70 27.32
CA ILE A 42 -16.93 16.76 27.92
C ILE A 42 -17.17 15.36 27.37
N GLN A 43 -18.41 14.89 27.32
CA GLN A 43 -18.77 13.57 26.75
C GLN A 43 -18.42 13.48 25.26
N GLY A 44 -18.62 14.56 24.49
CA GLY A 44 -18.22 14.64 23.10
C GLY A 44 -16.71 14.49 22.92
N PHE A 45 -15.93 15.14 23.78
CA PHE A 45 -14.47 15.05 23.77
C PHE A 45 -13.96 13.66 24.16
N LEU A 46 -14.53 13.03 25.19
CA LEU A 46 -14.22 11.66 25.60
C LEU A 46 -14.51 10.65 24.49
N ARG A 47 -15.67 10.74 23.83
CA ARG A 47 -15.99 9.87 22.68
C ARG A 47 -15.03 10.07 21.53
N GLY A 48 -14.65 11.33 21.24
CA GLY A 48 -13.74 11.64 20.14
C GLY A 48 -12.27 11.27 20.42
N SER A 49 -11.87 11.20 21.69
CA SER A 49 -10.53 10.78 22.11
C SER A 49 -10.41 9.28 22.41
N GLY A 50 -11.54 8.59 22.64
CA GLY A 50 -11.57 7.19 23.07
C GLY A 50 -11.07 6.98 24.51
N LEU A 51 -11.01 8.05 25.31
CA LEU A 51 -10.52 8.06 26.68
C LEU A 51 -11.66 8.16 27.70
N LYS A 52 -11.36 7.82 28.94
CA LYS A 52 -12.26 8.05 30.08
C LYS A 52 -11.92 9.34 30.80
N MET A 53 -12.81 9.80 31.66
CA MET A 53 -12.62 11.03 32.45
C MET A 53 -11.37 10.96 33.35
N GLU A 54 -11.05 9.79 33.86
CA GLU A 54 -9.89 9.50 34.69
C GLU A 54 -8.54 9.62 33.96
N ASP A 55 -8.56 9.53 32.63
CA ASP A 55 -7.37 9.61 31.75
C ASP A 55 -7.06 11.07 31.34
N LEU A 56 -7.91 12.01 31.74
CA LEU A 56 -7.74 13.41 31.40
C LEU A 56 -6.89 14.15 32.47
N GLU A 57 -5.94 14.93 31.99
CA GLU A 57 -5.17 15.82 32.83
C GLU A 57 -5.80 17.24 32.85
N ILE A 58 -5.88 17.84 34.03
CA ILE A 58 -6.29 19.23 34.14
C ILE A 58 -5.03 20.10 34.19
N ARG A 59 -4.91 21.02 33.24
CA ARG A 59 -3.79 21.96 33.19
C ARG A 59 -4.29 23.41 33.05
N ASP A 60 -3.49 24.34 33.57
CA ASP A 60 -3.74 25.76 33.39
C ASP A 60 -3.47 26.21 31.97
N ASP A 61 -4.42 26.91 31.38
CA ASP A 61 -4.31 27.54 30.08
C ASP A 61 -4.53 29.03 30.18
N LYS A 62 -4.16 29.80 29.13
CA LYS A 62 -4.28 31.28 29.08
C LYS A 62 -5.68 31.80 29.42
N LYS A 63 -6.70 30.96 29.35
CA LYS A 63 -8.12 31.32 29.58
C LYS A 63 -8.79 30.50 30.70
N GLY A 64 -7.99 29.94 31.65
CA GLY A 64 -8.45 29.13 32.77
C GLY A 64 -8.09 27.65 32.58
N GLN A 65 -8.51 26.80 33.53
CA GLN A 65 -8.21 25.37 33.49
C GLN A 65 -8.94 24.66 32.38
N ALA A 66 -8.25 23.75 31.69
CA ALA A 66 -8.79 22.91 30.61
C ALA A 66 -8.35 21.45 30.76
N PHE A 67 -9.15 20.57 30.21
CA PHE A 67 -8.81 19.15 30.09
C PHE A 67 -7.81 18.94 28.96
N PHE A 68 -6.84 18.05 29.17
CA PHE A 68 -5.87 17.61 28.18
C PHE A 68 -5.92 16.09 28.13
N ALA A 69 -5.94 15.56 26.92
CA ALA A 69 -5.93 14.13 26.63
C ALA A 69 -4.63 13.75 25.93
N THR A 70 -3.84 12.84 26.50
CA THR A 70 -2.70 12.25 25.80
C THR A 70 -3.15 10.95 25.13
N ILE A 71 -3.28 11.00 23.81
CA ILE A 71 -3.70 9.85 23.00
C ILE A 71 -2.44 9.14 22.51
N THR A 72 -2.19 7.95 23.04
CA THR A 72 -1.09 7.11 22.55
C THR A 72 -1.58 6.25 21.41
N ARG A 73 -1.03 6.45 20.21
CA ARG A 73 -1.21 5.56 19.08
C ARG A 73 -0.08 4.55 19.10
N PRO A 74 -0.37 3.26 19.35
CA PRO A 74 0.67 2.24 19.39
C PRO A 74 1.34 2.08 18.02
N SER A 75 2.55 1.60 18.04
CA SER A 75 3.25 1.14 16.83
C SER A 75 2.45 0.05 16.12
N ARG A 76 2.41 0.12 14.79
CA ARG A 76 1.81 -0.91 13.93
C ARG A 76 2.87 -1.50 13.02
N ALA A 77 2.79 -2.79 12.74
CA ALA A 77 3.68 -3.46 11.81
C ALA A 77 3.51 -2.90 10.38
N ALA A 78 4.59 -2.82 9.62
CA ALA A 78 4.55 -2.35 8.23
C ALA A 78 3.61 -3.19 7.37
N THR A 79 3.57 -4.51 7.58
CA THR A 79 2.67 -5.42 6.85
C THR A 79 1.19 -5.06 7.00
N GLU A 80 0.75 -4.70 8.22
CA GLU A 80 -0.63 -4.27 8.49
C GLU A 80 -0.95 -2.94 7.79
N ILE A 81 -0.03 -1.98 7.92
CA ILE A 81 -0.22 -0.66 7.32
C ILE A 81 -0.27 -0.76 5.80
N ILE A 82 0.65 -1.53 5.20
CA ILE A 82 0.70 -1.74 3.75
C ILE A 82 -0.59 -2.42 3.27
N ALA A 83 -1.09 -3.43 3.99
CA ALA A 83 -2.34 -4.11 3.63
C ALA A 83 -3.52 -3.13 3.58
N ASP A 84 -3.73 -2.33 4.64
CA ASP A 84 -4.80 -1.34 4.71
C ASP A 84 -4.69 -0.28 3.60
N VAL A 85 -3.48 0.24 3.39
CA VAL A 85 -3.23 1.28 2.38
C VAL A 85 -3.45 0.75 0.97
N LEU A 86 -2.96 -0.45 0.66
CA LEU A 86 -3.10 -1.03 -0.67
C LEU A 86 -4.53 -1.45 -0.97
N GLU A 87 -5.26 -2.04 -0.02
CA GLU A 87 -6.68 -2.33 -0.21
C GLU A 87 -7.46 -1.06 -0.53
N SER A 88 -7.27 -0.01 0.27
CA SER A 88 -7.92 1.28 0.05
C SER A 88 -7.52 1.89 -1.29
N ALA A 89 -6.23 1.88 -1.64
CA ALA A 89 -5.73 2.43 -2.89
C ALA A 89 -6.30 1.69 -4.12
N ILE A 90 -6.35 0.36 -4.08
CA ILE A 90 -6.88 -0.45 -5.18
C ILE A 90 -8.39 -0.20 -5.34
N ARG A 91 -9.16 -0.19 -4.25
CA ARG A 91 -10.61 0.04 -4.33
C ARG A 91 -11.00 1.44 -4.84
N ASN A 92 -10.17 2.44 -4.52
CA ASN A 92 -10.41 3.84 -4.86
C ASN A 92 -9.53 4.38 -5.98
N PHE A 93 -8.89 3.49 -6.76
CA PHE A 93 -7.95 3.93 -7.79
C PHE A 93 -8.66 4.78 -8.87
N PRO A 94 -8.16 5.99 -9.17
CA PRO A 94 -8.87 6.95 -10.02
C PRO A 94 -8.71 6.64 -11.53
N TRP A 95 -9.24 5.51 -11.96
CA TRP A 95 -9.23 5.15 -13.37
C TRP A 95 -10.13 6.09 -14.18
N PRO A 96 -9.65 6.68 -15.28
CA PRO A 96 -10.51 7.44 -16.20
C PRO A 96 -11.65 6.59 -16.78
N LYS A 97 -11.36 5.31 -17.05
CA LYS A 97 -12.34 4.30 -17.46
C LYS A 97 -12.07 3.02 -16.69
N SER A 98 -13.13 2.41 -16.20
CA SER A 98 -13.07 1.14 -15.46
C SER A 98 -14.25 0.26 -15.82
N MET A 99 -14.12 -1.04 -15.56
CA MET A 99 -15.17 -2.03 -15.74
C MET A 99 -15.38 -2.81 -14.44
N ARG A 100 -16.50 -3.48 -14.35
CA ARG A 100 -16.75 -4.57 -13.38
C ARG A 100 -16.83 -5.88 -14.16
N TRP A 101 -16.56 -6.98 -13.49
CA TRP A 101 -16.62 -8.31 -14.09
C TRP A 101 -17.14 -9.33 -13.07
N GLY A 102 -17.68 -10.42 -13.56
CA GLY A 102 -18.29 -11.44 -12.72
C GLY A 102 -19.37 -10.88 -11.80
N ASN A 103 -19.44 -11.37 -10.57
CA ASN A 103 -20.37 -10.92 -9.54
C ASN A 103 -19.70 -9.97 -8.52
N GLY A 104 -18.44 -9.58 -8.75
CA GLY A 104 -17.67 -8.72 -7.86
C GLY A 104 -18.11 -7.25 -7.92
N SER A 105 -17.68 -6.49 -6.92
CA SER A 105 -17.95 -5.05 -6.81
C SER A 105 -16.78 -4.18 -7.27
N LEU A 106 -15.58 -4.76 -7.38
CA LEU A 106 -14.37 -4.03 -7.75
C LEU A 106 -14.49 -3.40 -9.14
N ARG A 107 -14.08 -2.14 -9.22
CA ARG A 107 -13.95 -1.42 -10.49
C ARG A 107 -12.48 -1.24 -10.82
N TRP A 108 -12.03 -1.81 -11.93
CA TRP A 108 -10.64 -1.74 -12.38
C TRP A 108 -10.58 -1.52 -13.88
N VAL A 109 -9.41 -1.08 -14.39
CA VAL A 109 -9.25 -0.84 -15.85
C VAL A 109 -9.42 -2.13 -16.67
N ARG A 110 -9.06 -3.28 -16.12
CA ARG A 110 -9.27 -4.64 -16.67
C ARG A 110 -9.46 -5.60 -15.50
N PRO A 111 -10.02 -6.81 -15.74
CA PRO A 111 -10.15 -7.81 -14.69
C PRO A 111 -8.83 -8.07 -13.97
N LEU A 112 -8.81 -7.81 -12.65
CA LEU A 112 -7.66 -8.10 -11.80
C LEU A 112 -7.56 -9.62 -11.64
N GLN A 113 -6.38 -10.19 -11.88
CA GLN A 113 -6.15 -11.63 -11.88
C GLN A 113 -5.37 -12.10 -10.66
N SER A 114 -4.45 -11.30 -10.19
CA SER A 114 -3.59 -11.61 -9.04
C SER A 114 -3.02 -10.34 -8.44
N ILE A 115 -2.69 -10.42 -7.18
CA ILE A 115 -1.95 -9.42 -6.44
C ILE A 115 -0.66 -10.07 -5.95
N LEU A 116 0.48 -9.45 -6.25
CA LEU A 116 1.78 -9.82 -5.70
C LEU A 116 2.17 -8.71 -4.74
N CYS A 117 2.30 -9.03 -3.45
CA CYS A 117 2.70 -8.06 -2.45
C CYS A 117 3.67 -8.70 -1.45
N LEU A 118 4.90 -8.22 -1.47
CA LEU A 118 5.99 -8.72 -0.64
C LEU A 118 6.63 -7.57 0.14
N LEU A 119 6.99 -7.85 1.38
CA LEU A 119 7.89 -7.04 2.18
C LEU A 119 9.18 -7.86 2.39
N SER A 120 10.29 -7.37 1.84
CA SER A 120 11.58 -8.05 1.90
C SER A 120 12.55 -7.28 2.77
N SER A 121 13.26 -7.98 3.65
CA SER A 121 14.42 -7.50 4.40
C SER A 121 15.66 -8.32 4.02
N GLU A 122 16.80 -8.02 4.62
CA GLU A 122 18.02 -8.83 4.46
C GLU A 122 17.84 -10.24 5.03
N ALA A 123 16.99 -10.41 6.05
CA ALA A 123 16.78 -11.67 6.74
C ALA A 123 15.71 -12.54 6.08
N GLU A 124 14.62 -11.95 5.66
CA GLU A 124 13.45 -12.71 5.17
C GLU A 124 12.59 -11.91 4.19
N THR A 125 11.73 -12.64 3.49
CA THR A 125 10.68 -12.08 2.64
C THR A 125 9.32 -12.59 3.14
N GLN A 126 8.42 -11.66 3.42
CA GLN A 126 7.07 -11.93 3.89
C GLN A 126 6.04 -11.55 2.83
N ILE A 127 4.96 -12.34 2.72
CA ILE A 127 3.79 -11.97 1.94
C ILE A 127 2.95 -11.02 2.79
N VAL A 128 2.66 -9.83 2.26
CA VAL A 128 1.72 -8.89 2.91
C VAL A 128 0.30 -9.36 2.65
N PRO A 129 -0.55 -9.53 3.67
CA PRO A 129 -1.89 -10.14 3.55
C PRO A 129 -2.92 -9.14 2.99
N VAL A 130 -2.76 -8.75 1.73
CA VAL A 130 -3.73 -7.90 1.01
C VAL A 130 -4.82 -8.77 0.42
N GLU A 131 -6.08 -8.40 0.63
CA GLU A 131 -7.23 -9.04 -0.02
C GLU A 131 -8.11 -7.99 -0.68
N VAL A 132 -8.43 -8.18 -1.97
CA VAL A 132 -9.34 -7.31 -2.69
C VAL A 132 -10.30 -8.15 -3.53
N ASP A 133 -11.58 -8.07 -3.22
CA ASP A 133 -12.67 -8.74 -3.97
C ASP A 133 -12.46 -10.26 -4.11
N GLY A 134 -11.97 -10.91 -3.05
CA GLY A 134 -11.66 -12.35 -3.00
C GLY A 134 -10.31 -12.73 -3.62
N ILE A 135 -9.51 -11.77 -4.10
CA ILE A 135 -8.16 -12.01 -4.60
C ILE A 135 -7.17 -11.76 -3.47
N LEU A 136 -6.54 -12.84 -3.00
CA LEU A 136 -5.49 -12.79 -1.98
C LEU A 136 -4.14 -12.49 -2.63
N ALA A 137 -3.36 -11.64 -1.96
CA ALA A 137 -1.98 -11.41 -2.35
C ALA A 137 -1.12 -12.67 -2.11
N GLY A 138 -0.11 -12.82 -2.96
CA GLY A 138 0.84 -13.92 -2.88
C GLY A 138 2.21 -13.51 -3.40
N ASN A 139 3.05 -14.51 -3.58
CA ASN A 139 4.40 -14.36 -4.14
C ASN A 139 4.56 -14.97 -5.54
N MET A 140 3.45 -15.33 -6.20
CA MET A 140 3.48 -15.96 -7.52
C MET A 140 3.06 -14.98 -8.61
N THR A 141 3.73 -15.07 -9.76
CA THR A 141 3.37 -14.34 -10.98
C THR A 141 3.63 -15.19 -12.22
N ARG A 142 3.34 -14.63 -13.40
CA ARG A 142 3.53 -15.31 -14.69
C ARG A 142 4.29 -14.39 -15.65
N GLY A 143 4.96 -14.99 -16.61
CA GLY A 143 5.65 -14.30 -17.69
C GLY A 143 4.74 -13.92 -18.86
N HIS A 144 5.29 -14.02 -20.05
CA HIS A 144 4.54 -13.83 -21.29
C HIS A 144 3.56 -14.99 -21.49
N ARG A 145 2.28 -14.64 -21.72
CA ARG A 145 1.17 -15.61 -21.70
C ARG A 145 1.27 -16.78 -22.67
N PHE A 146 2.05 -16.63 -23.74
CA PHE A 146 2.25 -17.68 -24.76
C PHE A 146 3.69 -18.23 -24.76
N MET A 147 4.69 -17.36 -24.60
CA MET A 147 6.10 -17.74 -24.70
C MET A 147 6.68 -18.28 -23.38
N ALA A 148 6.05 -17.96 -22.24
CA ALA A 148 6.41 -18.42 -20.91
C ALA A 148 5.17 -18.40 -20.01
N PRO A 149 4.21 -19.33 -20.22
CA PRO A 149 2.92 -19.31 -19.54
C PRO A 149 2.98 -19.76 -18.07
N ASP A 150 4.05 -20.43 -17.67
CA ASP A 150 4.19 -21.02 -16.35
C ASP A 150 4.27 -19.95 -15.26
N ALA A 151 3.69 -20.27 -14.12
CA ALA A 151 3.81 -19.44 -12.93
C ALA A 151 5.15 -19.66 -12.25
N PHE A 152 5.69 -18.62 -11.65
CA PHE A 152 6.91 -18.67 -10.84
C PHE A 152 6.77 -17.83 -9.58
N THR A 153 7.49 -18.23 -8.54
CA THR A 153 7.58 -17.52 -7.27
C THR A 153 8.59 -16.38 -7.35
N VAL A 154 8.40 -15.38 -6.51
CA VAL A 154 9.22 -14.18 -6.40
C VAL A 154 9.59 -13.96 -4.93
N SER A 155 10.83 -13.58 -4.67
CA SER A 155 11.35 -13.32 -3.33
C SER A 155 11.72 -11.84 -3.08
N GLY A 156 11.65 -10.98 -4.08
CA GLY A 156 11.97 -9.56 -3.97
C GLY A 156 11.94 -8.88 -5.34
N PHE A 157 12.25 -7.57 -5.38
CA PHE A 157 12.12 -6.80 -6.61
C PHE A 157 13.12 -7.23 -7.69
N ASP A 158 14.39 -7.45 -7.34
CA ASP A 158 15.44 -7.86 -8.30
C ASP A 158 15.17 -9.25 -8.86
N ASP A 159 14.70 -10.16 -8.01
CA ASP A 159 14.27 -11.50 -8.43
C ASP A 159 13.05 -11.42 -9.37
N TYR A 160 12.09 -10.56 -9.05
CA TYR A 160 10.92 -10.30 -9.91
C TYR A 160 11.33 -9.81 -11.29
N GLU A 161 12.16 -8.75 -11.35
CA GLU A 161 12.59 -8.18 -12.63
C GLU A 161 13.39 -9.18 -13.47
N SER A 162 14.33 -9.89 -12.85
CA SER A 162 15.16 -10.88 -13.54
C SER A 162 14.35 -12.07 -14.06
N LYS A 163 13.40 -12.59 -13.27
CA LYS A 163 12.50 -13.68 -13.68
C LYS A 163 11.52 -13.25 -14.77
N LEU A 164 10.98 -12.04 -14.71
CA LEU A 164 10.16 -11.48 -15.77
C LEU A 164 10.93 -11.41 -17.09
N LYS A 165 12.16 -10.91 -17.08
CA LYS A 165 13.00 -10.81 -18.28
C LYS A 165 13.27 -12.17 -18.90
N ARG A 166 13.62 -13.18 -18.09
CA ARG A 166 13.73 -14.58 -18.52
C ARG A 166 12.43 -15.13 -19.10
N SER A 167 11.31 -14.70 -18.54
CA SER A 167 9.96 -15.09 -18.97
C SER A 167 9.37 -14.15 -20.03
N LYS A 168 10.24 -13.50 -20.83
CA LYS A 168 9.87 -12.69 -22.00
C LYS A 168 8.99 -11.48 -21.69
N VAL A 169 9.22 -10.85 -20.53
CA VAL A 169 8.57 -9.59 -20.12
C VAL A 169 9.64 -8.59 -19.69
N ILE A 170 9.76 -7.49 -20.41
CA ILE A 170 10.63 -6.36 -20.06
C ILE A 170 9.82 -5.37 -19.24
N LEU A 171 10.17 -5.22 -17.95
CA LEU A 171 9.42 -4.41 -17.00
C LEU A 171 9.67 -2.91 -17.21
N ARG A 172 10.92 -2.52 -17.42
CA ARG A 172 11.31 -1.11 -17.60
C ARG A 172 10.88 -0.60 -18.97
N ALA A 173 10.20 0.53 -19.00
CA ALA A 173 9.63 1.08 -20.23
C ALA A 173 10.71 1.60 -21.20
N ASP A 174 11.76 2.21 -20.67
CA ASP A 174 12.93 2.70 -21.40
C ASP A 174 13.71 1.55 -22.04
N GLU A 175 14.04 0.51 -21.29
CA GLU A 175 14.68 -0.70 -21.81
C GLU A 175 13.81 -1.34 -22.91
N ARG A 176 12.51 -1.47 -22.66
CA ARG A 176 11.57 -2.04 -23.63
C ARG A 176 11.54 -1.22 -24.93
N SER A 177 11.53 0.11 -24.82
CA SER A 177 11.57 1.01 -25.98
C SER A 177 12.87 0.86 -26.77
N ALA A 178 14.02 0.79 -26.07
CA ALA A 178 15.32 0.60 -26.71
C ALA A 178 15.42 -0.72 -27.46
N VAL A 179 14.96 -1.82 -26.85
CA VAL A 179 14.94 -3.15 -27.49
C VAL A 179 14.06 -3.16 -28.73
N ILE A 180 12.84 -2.61 -28.62
CA ILE A 180 11.92 -2.54 -29.77
C ILE A 180 12.55 -1.75 -30.93
N TRP A 181 13.15 -0.60 -30.63
CA TRP A 181 13.80 0.21 -31.66
C TRP A 181 14.96 -0.51 -32.33
N GLN A 182 15.84 -1.13 -31.53
CA GLN A 182 17.00 -1.86 -32.05
C GLN A 182 16.59 -3.04 -32.93
N GLU A 183 15.63 -3.84 -32.47
CA GLU A 183 15.17 -5.00 -33.22
C GLU A 183 14.43 -4.58 -34.51
N ALA A 184 13.60 -3.54 -34.46
CA ALA A 184 12.94 -3.02 -35.65
C ALA A 184 13.95 -2.49 -36.68
N THR A 185 15.00 -1.81 -36.21
CA THR A 185 16.09 -1.32 -37.08
C THR A 185 16.85 -2.49 -37.70
N ASN A 186 17.22 -3.51 -36.91
CA ASN A 186 17.92 -4.68 -37.39
C ASN A 186 17.11 -5.40 -38.49
N GLN A 187 15.79 -5.54 -38.32
CA GLN A 187 14.91 -6.17 -39.29
C GLN A 187 14.72 -5.33 -40.56
N ALA A 188 14.79 -4.02 -40.47
CA ALA A 188 14.62 -3.14 -41.63
C ALA A 188 15.86 -3.10 -42.54
N PHE A 189 17.05 -3.42 -41.99
CA PHE A 189 18.33 -3.40 -42.71
C PHE A 189 18.93 -4.79 -42.91
N ALA A 190 18.21 -5.86 -42.60
CA ALA A 190 18.57 -7.24 -42.89
C ALA A 190 18.08 -7.66 -44.29
#